data_b80733b94b5283569218ea974825476b
#
_entry.id   b80733b94b5283569218ea974825476b
#
_cell.length_a   1.000
_cell.length_b   1.000
_cell.length_c   1.000
_cell.angle_alpha   90.00
_cell.angle_beta   90.00
_cell.angle_gamma   90.00
#
_symmetry.space_group_name_H-M   'P 1'
#
loop_
_entity.id
_entity.type
_entity.pdbx_description
1 polymer ?
#
loop_
_entity_poly.entity_id
_entity_poly.type
_entity_poly.pdbx_seq_one_letter_code
_entity_poly.pdbx_strand_id
1 'polypeptide(L)'
;MIKITYNTLTAKEWAYLRTSVNWSIHSEKDFLIALKNSVLIISAYYDDKLVGMARIIGDNKLSFFIQDVIVLPDYQNMGIGTLIVNSLLNYIYSHA
;
A
#
# COMPACT_ATOMS: atom_id res chain seq x y z
N MET A 1 5.25 -17.21 -4.04
CA MET A 1 3.85 -17.04 -3.65
C MET A 1 3.65 -15.65 -3.06
N ILE A 2 2.57 -15.00 -3.42
CA ILE A 2 2.27 -13.64 -2.95
C ILE A 2 1.37 -13.70 -1.72
N LYS A 3 1.77 -12.97 -0.69
CA LYS A 3 0.98 -12.84 0.54
C LYS A 3 0.61 -11.39 0.74
N ILE A 4 -0.66 -11.14 1.05
CA ILE A 4 -1.17 -9.79 1.34
C ILE A 4 -1.37 -9.67 2.85
N THR A 5 -0.92 -8.57 3.43
CA THR A 5 -1.19 -8.23 4.83
C THR A 5 -1.82 -6.84 4.91
N TYR A 6 -2.48 -6.58 6.03
CA TYR A 6 -3.27 -5.35 6.22
C TYR A 6 -2.76 -4.59 7.43
N ASN A 7 -2.52 -3.29 7.25
CA ASN A 7 -2.20 -2.34 8.33
C ASN A 7 -0.95 -2.69 9.14
N THR A 8 0.04 -3.31 8.49
CA THR A 8 1.30 -3.69 9.13
C THR A 8 2.50 -2.90 8.62
N LEU A 9 2.33 -2.09 7.57
CA LEU A 9 3.44 -1.35 6.96
C LEU A 9 4.01 -0.33 7.93
N THR A 10 5.34 -0.31 8.04
CA THR A 10 6.04 0.69 8.84
C THR A 10 6.39 1.91 8.01
N ALA A 11 6.70 3.02 8.70
CA ALA A 11 7.15 4.24 8.02
C ALA A 11 8.44 4.00 7.21
N LYS A 12 9.37 3.21 7.76
CA LYS A 12 10.61 2.87 7.09
C LYS A 12 10.37 2.06 5.81
N GLU A 13 9.46 1.10 5.88
CA GLU A 13 9.08 0.30 4.72
C GLU A 13 8.41 1.14 3.64
N TRP A 14 7.54 2.06 4.04
CA TRP A 14 6.89 2.98 3.10
C TRP A 14 7.94 3.84 2.38
N ALA A 15 8.87 4.42 3.13
CA ALA A 15 9.96 5.22 2.54
C ALA A 15 10.80 4.39 1.56
N TYR A 16 11.11 3.15 1.92
CA TYR A 16 11.84 2.23 1.06
C TYR A 16 11.11 2.00 -0.28
N LEU A 17 9.81 1.71 -0.22
CA LEU A 17 9.02 1.48 -1.43
C LEU A 17 8.92 2.73 -2.30
N ARG A 18 8.71 3.90 -1.71
CA ARG A 18 8.66 5.15 -2.48
C ARG A 18 10.00 5.44 -3.16
N THR A 19 11.10 5.22 -2.46
CA THR A 19 12.44 5.39 -3.04
C THR A 19 12.66 4.47 -4.23
N SER A 20 12.15 3.25 -4.18
CA SER A 20 12.34 2.27 -5.25
C SER A 20 11.74 2.70 -6.59
N VAL A 21 10.76 3.60 -6.58
CA VAL A 21 10.11 4.13 -7.78
C VAL A 21 10.40 5.61 -7.98
N ASN A 22 11.42 6.13 -7.33
CA ASN A 22 11.88 7.51 -7.44
C ASN A 22 10.84 8.55 -6.98
N TRP A 23 9.99 8.17 -6.06
CA TRP A 23 9.06 9.11 -5.44
C TRP A 23 9.74 9.78 -4.25
N SER A 24 9.37 11.03 -3.98
CA SER A 24 9.89 11.74 -2.82
C SER A 24 9.49 11.05 -1.53
N ILE A 25 10.35 11.17 -0.51
CA ILE A 25 10.05 10.67 0.83
C ILE A 25 9.75 11.82 1.76
N HIS A 26 8.95 11.52 2.77
CA HIS A 26 8.58 12.48 3.81
C HIS A 26 9.33 12.16 5.10
N SER A 27 9.20 13.03 6.08
CA SER A 27 9.78 12.76 7.39
C SER A 27 9.10 11.53 8.02
N GLU A 28 9.80 10.85 8.92
CA GLU A 28 9.22 9.73 9.65
C GLU A 28 7.96 10.15 10.38
N LYS A 29 7.96 11.34 11.00
CA LYS A 29 6.80 11.87 11.70
C LYS A 29 5.59 11.98 10.78
N ASP A 30 5.78 12.50 9.57
CA ASP A 30 4.69 12.68 8.62
C ASP A 30 4.17 11.35 8.10
N PHE A 31 5.08 10.38 7.84
CA PHE A 31 4.66 9.04 7.47
C PHE A 31 3.82 8.39 8.58
N LEU A 32 4.22 8.52 9.84
CA LEU A 32 3.49 7.93 10.96
C LEU A 32 2.09 8.53 11.09
N ILE A 33 1.96 9.84 10.92
CA ILE A 33 0.66 10.51 10.95
C ILE A 33 -0.22 10.00 9.81
N ALA A 34 0.33 9.92 8.59
CA ALA A 34 -0.43 9.47 7.43
C ALA A 34 -0.84 8.01 7.54
N LEU A 35 0.02 7.14 8.08
CA LEU A 35 -0.33 5.74 8.34
C LEU A 35 -1.50 5.63 9.29
N LYS A 36 -1.47 6.40 10.37
CA LYS A 36 -2.53 6.39 11.38
C LYS A 36 -3.87 6.85 10.81
N ASN A 37 -3.85 7.79 9.87
CA ASN A 37 -5.05 8.39 9.30
C ASN A 37 -5.50 7.71 8.00
N SER A 38 -4.82 6.69 7.53
CA SER A 38 -5.23 5.93 6.36
C SER A 38 -6.38 4.97 6.74
N VAL A 39 -7.32 4.82 5.81
CA VAL A 39 -8.45 3.87 6.00
C VAL A 39 -7.95 2.44 6.01
N LEU A 40 -7.08 2.12 5.06
CA LEU A 40 -6.52 0.77 4.92
C LEU A 40 -5.16 0.88 4.26
N ILE A 41 -4.23 0.04 4.71
CA ILE A 41 -2.91 -0.08 4.11
C ILE A 41 -2.69 -1.55 3.78
N ILE A 42 -2.34 -1.83 2.52
CA ILE A 42 -2.04 -3.17 2.06
C ILE A 42 -0.55 -3.28 1.82
N SER A 43 0.04 -4.38 2.27
CA SER A 43 1.42 -4.77 1.95
C SER A 43 1.39 -6.09 1.20
N ALA A 44 2.26 -6.23 0.21
CA ALA A 44 2.41 -7.45 -0.56
C ALA A 44 3.81 -8.01 -0.36
N TYR A 45 3.89 -9.30 -0.11
CA TYR A 45 5.15 -10.03 0.10
C TYR A 45 5.28 -11.13 -0.95
N TYR A 46 6.47 -11.27 -1.48
CA TYR A 46 6.83 -12.40 -2.33
C TYR A 46 7.88 -13.21 -1.57
N ASP A 47 7.54 -14.42 -1.14
CA ASP A 47 8.43 -15.29 -0.36
C ASP A 47 9.10 -14.53 0.80
N ASP A 48 8.28 -13.89 1.63
CA ASP A 48 8.68 -13.13 2.81
C ASP A 48 9.42 -11.82 2.54
N LYS A 49 9.55 -11.41 1.29
CA LYS A 49 10.13 -10.12 0.95
C LYS A 49 9.01 -9.12 0.64
N LEU A 50 9.07 -7.94 1.26
CA LEU A 50 8.15 -6.86 0.94
C LEU A 50 8.41 -6.38 -0.48
N VAL A 51 7.38 -6.46 -1.35
CA VAL A 51 7.52 -6.11 -2.77
C VAL A 51 6.51 -5.08 -3.24
N GLY A 52 5.53 -4.73 -2.43
CA GLY A 52 4.55 -3.74 -2.84
C GLY A 52 3.65 -3.26 -1.72
N MET A 53 2.92 -2.21 -2.04
CA MET A 53 1.95 -1.63 -1.12
C MET A 53 0.86 -0.90 -1.89
N ALA A 54 -0.21 -0.55 -1.18
CA ALA A 54 -1.15 0.49 -1.56
C ALA A 54 -1.90 0.92 -0.31
N ARG A 55 -2.55 2.07 -0.39
CA ARG A 55 -3.39 2.53 0.73
C ARG A 55 -4.67 3.17 0.23
N ILE A 56 -5.67 3.20 1.10
CA ILE A 56 -6.92 3.90 0.88
C ILE A 56 -6.99 5.04 1.88
N ILE A 57 -7.34 6.23 1.39
CA ILE A 57 -7.68 7.36 2.23
C ILE A 57 -9.13 7.76 1.95
N GLY A 58 -9.76 8.49 2.88
CA GLY A 58 -11.13 8.93 2.73
C GLY A 58 -11.90 8.84 4.02
N ASP A 59 -13.21 8.90 3.94
CA ASP A 59 -14.08 8.84 5.11
C ASP A 59 -14.57 7.42 5.41
N ASN A 60 -14.16 6.44 4.62
CA ASN A 60 -14.52 5.02 4.80
C ASN A 60 -16.00 4.73 4.60
N LYS A 61 -16.74 5.61 3.95
CA LYS A 61 -18.18 5.40 3.72
C LYS A 61 -18.61 5.91 2.35
N LEU A 62 -18.38 7.19 2.08
CA LEU A 62 -18.83 7.82 0.85
C LEU A 62 -17.67 8.09 -0.12
N SER A 63 -16.47 8.23 0.42
CA SER A 63 -15.29 8.60 -0.36
C SER A 63 -14.13 7.66 -0.04
N PHE A 64 -13.55 7.09 -1.11
CA PHE A 64 -12.39 6.21 -1.03
C PHE A 64 -11.42 6.65 -2.12
N PHE A 65 -10.18 6.96 -1.74
CA PHE A 65 -9.13 7.33 -2.68
C PHE A 65 -7.98 6.32 -2.56
N ILE A 66 -7.63 5.70 -3.67
CA ILE A 66 -6.50 4.78 -3.72
C ILE A 66 -5.23 5.60 -3.95
N GLN A 67 -4.24 5.41 -3.09
CA GLN A 67 -2.99 6.15 -3.08
C GLN A 67 -1.81 5.21 -2.96
N ASP A 68 -0.66 5.64 -3.49
CA ASP A 68 0.61 4.96 -3.30
C ASP A 68 0.58 3.48 -3.68
N VAL A 69 0.05 3.17 -4.87
CA VAL A 69 0.15 1.81 -5.41
C VAL A 69 1.57 1.64 -5.93
N ILE A 70 2.39 0.90 -5.21
CA ILE A 70 3.81 0.71 -5.52
C ILE A 70 4.12 -0.77 -5.59
N VAL A 71 4.85 -1.18 -6.63
CA VAL A 71 5.45 -2.50 -6.74
C VAL A 71 6.93 -2.28 -7.04
N LEU A 72 7.82 -2.98 -6.33
CA LEU A 72 9.25 -2.89 -6.58
C LEU A 72 9.54 -3.16 -8.06
N PRO A 73 10.44 -2.40 -8.71
CA PRO A 73 10.70 -2.55 -10.14
C PRO A 73 10.99 -3.98 -10.59
N ASP A 74 11.77 -4.74 -9.83
CA ASP A 74 12.12 -6.13 -10.17
C ASP A 74 10.93 -7.09 -10.08
N TYR A 75 9.83 -6.67 -9.49
CA TYR A 75 8.63 -7.50 -9.30
C TYR A 75 7.43 -7.00 -10.09
N GLN A 76 7.61 -6.00 -10.94
CA GLN A 76 6.56 -5.50 -11.82
C GLN A 76 6.29 -6.51 -12.93
N ASN A 77 5.09 -6.41 -13.52
CA ASN A 77 4.65 -7.29 -14.61
C ASN A 77 4.46 -8.76 -14.19
N MET A 78 4.28 -9.02 -12.90
CA MET A 78 4.00 -10.34 -12.35
C MET A 78 2.57 -10.47 -11.81
N GLY A 79 1.72 -9.46 -12.03
CA GLY A 79 0.35 -9.47 -11.53
C GLY A 79 0.19 -9.02 -10.08
N ILE A 80 1.27 -8.58 -9.43
CA ILE A 80 1.22 -8.14 -8.02
C ILE A 80 0.39 -6.88 -7.88
N GLY A 81 0.59 -5.89 -8.76
CA GLY A 81 -0.20 -4.66 -8.73
C GLY A 81 -1.70 -4.93 -8.90
N THR A 82 -2.06 -5.85 -9.79
CA THR A 82 -3.45 -6.24 -9.99
C THR A 82 -4.02 -6.89 -8.73
N LEU A 83 -3.26 -7.77 -8.10
CA LEU A 83 -3.68 -8.41 -6.85
C LEU A 83 -3.91 -7.39 -5.74
N ILE A 84 -3.01 -6.43 -5.59
CA ILE A 84 -3.13 -5.34 -4.61
C ILE A 84 -4.40 -4.53 -4.87
N VAL A 85 -4.60 -4.08 -6.11
CA VAL A 85 -5.77 -3.25 -6.45
C VAL A 85 -7.07 -4.02 -6.26
N ASN A 86 -7.11 -5.30 -6.63
CA ASN A 86 -8.29 -6.12 -6.40
C ASN A 86 -8.59 -6.27 -4.90
N SER A 87 -7.57 -6.40 -4.07
CA SER A 87 -7.76 -6.46 -2.62
C SER A 87 -8.36 -5.15 -2.08
N LEU A 88 -7.88 -4.00 -2.60
CA LEU A 88 -8.46 -2.70 -2.24
C LEU A 88 -9.91 -2.58 -2.67
N LEU A 89 -10.23 -2.98 -3.89
CA LEU A 89 -11.59 -2.89 -4.42
C LEU A 89 -12.55 -3.77 -3.63
N ASN A 90 -12.13 -4.97 -3.24
CA ASN A 90 -12.93 -5.84 -2.40
C ASN A 90 -13.27 -5.18 -1.06
N TYR A 91 -12.29 -4.51 -0.45
CA TYR A 91 -12.52 -3.75 0.77
C TYR A 91 -13.55 -2.64 0.55
N ILE A 92 -13.36 -1.84 -0.51
CA ILE A 92 -14.25 -0.71 -0.82
C ILE A 92 -15.68 -1.20 -1.02
N TYR A 93 -15.87 -2.25 -1.82
CA TYR A 93 -17.22 -2.77 -2.09
C TYR A 93 -17.91 -3.30 -0.85
N SER A 94 -17.16 -3.82 0.11
CA SER A 94 -17.73 -4.34 1.34
C SER A 94 -18.03 -3.26 2.39
N HIS A 95 -17.51 -2.03 2.20
CA HIS A 95 -17.66 -0.95 3.18
C HIS A 95 -18.46 0.25 2.66
N ALA A 96 -18.63 0.34 1.36
CA ALA A 96 -19.36 1.45 0.75
C ALA A 96 -20.89 1.39 0.99
#